data_8bb1833878b35a21eb28c383e368403b
#
_entry.id   8bb1833878b35a21eb28c383e368403b
#
_cell.length_a   1.000
_cell.length_b   1.000
_cell.length_c   1.000
_cell.angle_alpha   90.00
_cell.angle_beta   90.00
_cell.angle_gamma   90.00
#
_symmetry.space_group_name_H-M   'P 1'
#
loop_
_entity.id
_entity.type
_entity.pdbx_description
1 polymer ?
#
loop_
_entity_poly.entity_id
_entity_poly.type
_entity_poly.pdbx_seq_one_letter_code
_entity_poly.pdbx_strand_id
1 'polypeptide(L)'
;TQYNVGNIKSRSVLTDIKPNPINDEIYSQTDLEDLKLSLQTHGQLEPLVVNNDFVIISGHRRYFSMMQLGWSECDIRVSDLDNDIVALIEFNRSRIKSVNDILNESRYLEKELKKEIGRGRSATKQRNGKKMETIIEVSQKLGLSTTQLKKIKSIANYEPSLISAIDNGDMSVHKAYDIVREKYINTTSLDDKEQFSKKLSKLLK
;
A
#
# COMPACT_ATOMS: atom_id res chain seq x y z
N THR A 1 -17.25 7.55 4.36
CA THR A 1 -17.39 8.47 3.21
C THR A 1 -17.66 7.60 2.00
N GLN A 2 -18.91 7.60 1.48
CA GLN A 2 -19.22 6.99 0.19
C GLN A 2 -18.63 7.90 -0.89
N TYR A 3 -17.63 7.43 -1.58
CA TYR A 3 -17.13 8.10 -2.77
C TYR A 3 -18.20 7.97 -3.86
N ASN A 4 -18.71 9.09 -4.33
CA ASN A 4 -19.63 9.14 -5.45
C ASN A 4 -18.81 8.83 -6.72
N VAL A 5 -18.75 7.56 -7.07
CA VAL A 5 -18.20 7.16 -8.36
C VAL A 5 -19.33 7.38 -9.37
N GLY A 6 -19.10 8.25 -10.34
CA GLY A 6 -20.11 8.61 -11.34
C GLY A 6 -20.84 7.40 -11.89
N ASN A 7 -22.16 7.46 -11.96
CA ASN A 7 -23.05 6.36 -12.30
C ASN A 7 -23.10 6.03 -13.80
N ILE A 8 -22.17 6.54 -14.61
CA ILE A 8 -22.20 6.32 -16.06
C ILE A 8 -21.43 5.06 -16.39
N LYS A 9 -22.13 3.96 -16.53
CA LYS A 9 -21.64 2.78 -17.26
C LYS A 9 -21.57 3.17 -18.74
N SER A 10 -20.37 3.19 -19.30
CA SER A 10 -20.17 3.31 -20.74
C SER A 10 -19.37 2.11 -21.24
N ARG A 11 -19.60 1.74 -22.50
CA ARG A 11 -18.83 0.71 -23.16
C ARG A 11 -17.65 1.36 -23.85
N SER A 12 -16.47 0.77 -23.72
CA SER A 12 -15.23 1.30 -24.30
C SER A 12 -14.44 0.20 -25.01
N VAL A 13 -13.71 0.60 -26.04
CA VAL A 13 -12.75 -0.27 -26.71
C VAL A 13 -11.63 -0.59 -25.75
N LEU A 14 -11.31 -1.88 -25.59
CA LEU A 14 -10.34 -2.32 -24.58
C LEU A 14 -8.93 -1.79 -24.83
N THR A 15 -8.56 -1.56 -26.10
CA THR A 15 -7.24 -1.02 -26.47
C THR A 15 -7.07 0.47 -26.15
N ASP A 16 -8.16 1.20 -25.92
CA ASP A 16 -8.09 2.62 -25.54
C ASP A 16 -7.80 2.80 -24.04
N ILE A 17 -7.95 1.73 -23.27
CA ILE A 17 -7.76 1.73 -21.81
C ILE A 17 -6.30 1.44 -21.51
N LYS A 18 -5.73 2.20 -20.57
CA LYS A 18 -4.32 2.13 -20.18
C LYS A 18 -4.18 1.59 -18.76
N PRO A 19 -3.36 0.55 -18.54
CA PRO A 19 -3.00 0.14 -17.19
C PRO A 19 -2.30 1.28 -16.44
N ASN A 20 -2.59 1.42 -15.15
CA ASN A 20 -1.87 2.36 -14.30
C ASN A 20 -0.51 1.74 -13.90
N PRO A 21 0.63 2.35 -14.27
CA PRO A 21 1.94 1.77 -13.97
C PRO A 21 2.21 1.64 -12.47
N ILE A 22 1.62 2.50 -11.64
CA ILE A 22 1.75 2.45 -10.18
C ILE A 22 1.13 1.18 -9.60
N ASN A 23 0.13 0.59 -10.29
CA ASN A 23 -0.48 -0.66 -9.83
C ASN A 23 0.57 -1.79 -9.73
N ASP A 24 1.46 -1.91 -10.71
CA ASP A 24 2.47 -2.97 -10.74
C ASP A 24 3.63 -2.71 -9.76
N GLU A 25 3.83 -1.45 -9.37
CA GLU A 25 4.79 -1.09 -8.32
C GLU A 25 4.26 -1.39 -6.91
N ILE A 26 2.93 -1.34 -6.72
CA ILE A 26 2.29 -1.60 -5.43
C ILE A 26 1.97 -3.07 -5.26
N TYR A 27 1.33 -3.68 -6.25
CA TYR A 27 0.75 -5.02 -6.15
C TYR A 27 1.51 -6.03 -6.98
N SER A 28 1.85 -7.17 -6.38
CA SER A 28 2.37 -8.31 -7.11
C SER A 28 1.32 -8.85 -8.10
N GLN A 29 1.78 -9.31 -9.25
CA GLN A 29 0.93 -10.01 -10.21
C GLN A 29 0.45 -11.32 -9.60
N THR A 30 -0.85 -11.58 -9.73
CA THR A 30 -1.49 -12.81 -9.25
C THR A 30 -1.99 -13.61 -10.44
N ASP A 31 -2.14 -14.91 -10.24
CA ASP A 31 -2.75 -15.81 -11.23
C ASP A 31 -4.13 -15.26 -11.69
N LEU A 32 -4.39 -15.34 -12.98
CA LEU A 32 -5.59 -14.84 -13.63
C LEU A 32 -6.54 -15.97 -14.09
N GLU A 33 -6.18 -17.23 -13.94
CA GLU A 33 -6.92 -18.35 -14.53
C GLU A 33 -8.35 -18.44 -14.01
N ASP A 34 -8.56 -18.36 -12.69
CA ASP A 34 -9.91 -18.38 -12.10
C ASP A 34 -10.75 -17.20 -12.59
N LEU A 35 -10.14 -16.04 -12.76
CA LEU A 35 -10.83 -14.84 -13.23
C LEU A 35 -11.17 -14.92 -14.72
N LYS A 36 -10.30 -15.51 -15.55
CA LYS A 36 -10.57 -15.78 -16.96
C LYS A 36 -11.75 -16.74 -17.11
N LEU A 37 -11.77 -17.83 -16.34
CA LEU A 37 -12.88 -18.77 -16.36
C LEU A 37 -14.20 -18.09 -15.95
N SER A 38 -14.18 -17.25 -14.92
CA SER A 38 -15.33 -16.45 -14.49
C SER A 38 -15.83 -15.52 -15.59
N LEU A 39 -14.93 -14.79 -16.27
CA LEU A 39 -15.27 -13.90 -17.38
C LEU A 39 -15.86 -14.63 -18.58
N GLN A 40 -15.33 -15.82 -18.91
CA GLN A 40 -15.87 -16.66 -19.98
C GLN A 40 -17.28 -17.17 -19.67
N THR A 41 -17.53 -17.52 -18.40
CA THR A 41 -18.80 -18.13 -17.97
C THR A 41 -19.90 -17.09 -17.75
N HIS A 42 -19.57 -15.97 -17.11
CA HIS A 42 -20.55 -15.00 -16.62
C HIS A 42 -20.45 -13.64 -17.31
N GLY A 43 -19.45 -13.43 -18.17
CA GLY A 43 -19.18 -12.11 -18.73
C GLY A 43 -18.59 -11.15 -17.70
N GLN A 44 -18.58 -9.87 -18.02
CA GLN A 44 -18.11 -8.82 -17.13
C GLN A 44 -19.23 -8.43 -16.14
N LEU A 45 -19.12 -8.89 -14.90
CA LEU A 45 -20.09 -8.55 -13.83
C LEU A 45 -19.86 -7.14 -13.27
N GLU A 46 -18.61 -6.74 -13.14
CA GLU A 46 -18.20 -5.45 -12.59
C GLU A 46 -17.43 -4.63 -13.64
N PRO A 47 -17.77 -3.34 -13.86
CA PRO A 47 -17.04 -2.49 -14.79
C PRO A 47 -15.60 -2.25 -14.33
N LEU A 48 -14.71 -1.90 -15.27
CA LEU A 48 -13.43 -1.29 -14.92
C LEU A 48 -13.67 0.13 -14.41
N VAL A 49 -12.93 0.58 -13.42
CA VAL A 49 -12.94 1.98 -12.99
C VAL A 49 -11.72 2.65 -13.59
N VAL A 50 -11.94 3.72 -14.34
CA VAL A 50 -10.88 4.49 -15.01
C VAL A 50 -10.99 5.97 -14.62
N ASN A 51 -9.91 6.73 -14.79
CA ASN A 51 -9.96 8.20 -14.72
C ASN A 51 -10.39 8.80 -16.07
N ASN A 52 -10.41 10.14 -16.17
CA ASN A 52 -10.78 10.85 -17.39
C ASN A 52 -9.82 10.62 -18.58
N ASP A 53 -8.60 10.16 -18.32
CA ASP A 53 -7.59 9.82 -19.35
C ASP A 53 -7.61 8.33 -19.73
N PHE A 54 -8.66 7.59 -19.33
CA PHE A 54 -8.82 6.15 -19.52
C PHE A 54 -7.72 5.30 -18.86
N VAL A 55 -7.08 5.82 -17.80
CA VAL A 55 -6.13 5.06 -16.99
C VAL A 55 -6.89 4.27 -15.91
N ILE A 56 -6.58 2.98 -15.75
CA ILE A 56 -7.27 2.11 -14.82
C ILE A 56 -6.95 2.50 -13.37
N ILE A 57 -7.99 2.72 -12.59
CA ILE A 57 -7.94 2.88 -11.13
C ILE A 57 -8.29 1.56 -10.44
N SER A 58 -9.28 0.82 -10.95
CA SER A 58 -9.66 -0.48 -10.41
C SER A 58 -10.01 -1.45 -11.52
N GLY A 59 -9.56 -2.70 -11.36
CA GLY A 59 -9.87 -3.80 -12.27
C GLY A 59 -8.73 -4.22 -13.18
N HIS A 60 -7.46 -3.91 -12.86
CA HIS A 60 -6.28 -4.33 -13.64
C HIS A 60 -6.29 -5.82 -13.97
N ARG A 61 -6.59 -6.70 -12.99
CA ARG A 61 -6.68 -8.15 -13.23
C ARG A 61 -7.76 -8.50 -14.27
N ARG A 62 -8.94 -7.85 -14.20
CA ARG A 62 -10.02 -8.04 -15.20
C ARG A 62 -9.58 -7.58 -16.57
N TYR A 63 -8.95 -6.41 -16.66
CA TYR A 63 -8.41 -5.89 -17.91
C TYR A 63 -7.41 -6.88 -18.56
N PHE A 64 -6.41 -7.35 -17.82
CA PHE A 64 -5.45 -8.30 -18.35
C PHE A 64 -6.10 -9.65 -18.73
N SER A 65 -7.06 -10.12 -17.94
CA SER A 65 -7.82 -11.33 -18.28
C SER A 65 -8.62 -11.17 -19.58
N MET A 66 -9.31 -10.04 -19.76
CA MET A 66 -10.06 -9.74 -20.99
C MET A 66 -9.12 -9.63 -22.21
N MET A 67 -7.97 -8.98 -22.06
CA MET A 67 -6.95 -8.92 -23.12
C MET A 67 -6.47 -10.31 -23.54
N GLN A 68 -6.18 -11.20 -22.58
CA GLN A 68 -5.76 -12.57 -22.86
C GLN A 68 -6.89 -13.41 -23.50
N LEU A 69 -8.15 -13.10 -23.20
CA LEU A 69 -9.31 -13.73 -23.81
C LEU A 69 -9.68 -13.16 -25.18
N GLY A 70 -8.96 -12.13 -25.66
CA GLY A 70 -9.20 -11.51 -26.96
C GLY A 70 -10.48 -10.65 -27.04
N TRP A 71 -10.94 -10.11 -25.91
CA TRP A 71 -12.08 -9.20 -25.90
C TRP A 71 -11.71 -7.87 -26.59
N SER A 72 -12.66 -7.33 -27.35
CA SER A 72 -12.51 -6.03 -28.03
C SER A 72 -13.04 -4.85 -27.23
N GLU A 73 -14.03 -5.10 -26.38
CA GLU A 73 -14.75 -4.07 -25.63
C GLU A 73 -14.99 -4.50 -24.18
N CYS A 74 -15.17 -3.54 -23.30
CA CYS A 74 -15.55 -3.77 -21.92
C CYS A 74 -16.40 -2.64 -21.36
N ASP A 75 -17.08 -2.91 -20.25
CA ASP A 75 -17.82 -1.92 -19.49
C ASP A 75 -16.85 -1.15 -18.61
N ILE A 76 -16.96 0.18 -18.65
CA ILE A 76 -16.17 1.08 -17.81
C ILE A 76 -17.06 2.00 -16.98
N ARG A 77 -16.49 2.54 -15.93
CA ARG A 77 -17.04 3.62 -15.12
C ARG A 77 -15.95 4.64 -14.88
N VAL A 78 -16.20 5.90 -15.19
CA VAL A 78 -15.24 6.99 -14.97
C VAL A 78 -15.31 7.43 -13.50
N SER A 79 -14.16 7.60 -12.88
CA SER A 79 -14.02 8.08 -11.52
C SER A 79 -13.75 9.58 -11.52
N ASP A 80 -14.48 10.32 -10.67
CA ASP A 80 -14.30 11.77 -10.47
C ASP A 80 -13.35 12.09 -9.31
N LEU A 81 -12.52 11.13 -8.88
CA LEU A 81 -11.59 11.35 -7.77
C LEU A 81 -10.36 12.14 -8.21
N ASP A 82 -10.02 13.17 -7.45
CA ASP A 82 -8.91 14.09 -7.78
C ASP A 82 -7.51 13.45 -7.65
N ASN A 83 -7.39 12.33 -6.93
CA ASN A 83 -6.11 11.66 -6.69
C ASN A 83 -6.19 10.17 -7.03
N ASP A 84 -5.67 9.82 -8.20
CA ASP A 84 -5.68 8.45 -8.74
C ASP A 84 -4.99 7.43 -7.83
N ILE A 85 -3.91 7.84 -7.13
CA ILE A 85 -3.16 6.94 -6.24
C ILE A 85 -3.98 6.60 -5.01
N VAL A 86 -4.58 7.60 -4.38
CA VAL A 86 -5.45 7.39 -3.22
C VAL A 86 -6.67 6.56 -3.62
N ALA A 87 -7.25 6.86 -4.78
CA ALA A 87 -8.37 6.11 -5.34
C ALA A 87 -7.99 4.63 -5.59
N LEU A 88 -6.85 4.37 -6.24
CA LEU A 88 -6.34 3.03 -6.51
C LEU A 88 -6.17 2.21 -5.22
N ILE A 89 -5.61 2.80 -4.17
CA ILE A 89 -5.43 2.13 -2.88
C ILE A 89 -6.77 1.89 -2.19
N GLU A 90 -7.69 2.85 -2.21
CA GLU A 90 -9.00 2.73 -1.59
C GLU A 90 -9.87 1.66 -2.28
N PHE A 91 -9.86 1.59 -3.61
CA PHE A 91 -10.55 0.52 -4.34
C PHE A 91 -9.98 -0.88 -4.09
N ASN A 92 -8.71 -0.99 -3.69
CA ASN A 92 -8.07 -2.24 -3.31
C ASN A 92 -8.11 -2.51 -1.79
N ARG A 93 -8.83 -1.71 -1.00
CA ARG A 93 -8.86 -1.82 0.46
C ARG A 93 -9.31 -3.18 0.97
N SER A 94 -10.29 -3.79 0.33
CA SER A 94 -10.83 -5.10 0.69
C SER A 94 -10.06 -6.29 0.11
N ARG A 95 -9.02 -6.02 -0.71
CA ARG A 95 -8.15 -7.08 -1.26
C ARG A 95 -7.34 -7.74 -0.15
N ILE A 96 -7.14 -9.06 -0.24
CA ILE A 96 -6.13 -9.76 0.56
C ILE A 96 -4.77 -9.28 0.08
N LYS A 97 -4.00 -8.66 0.96
CA LYS A 97 -2.72 -8.02 0.66
C LYS A 97 -1.58 -8.75 1.31
N SER A 98 -0.47 -8.91 0.60
CA SER A 98 0.80 -9.28 1.19
C SER A 98 1.34 -8.14 2.07
N VAL A 99 2.28 -8.43 2.95
CA VAL A 99 2.97 -7.40 3.76
C VAL A 99 3.76 -6.46 2.85
N ASN A 100 4.29 -6.99 1.75
CA ASN A 100 4.97 -6.17 0.75
C ASN A 100 4.01 -5.18 0.06
N ASP A 101 2.79 -5.61 -0.31
CA ASP A 101 1.76 -4.71 -0.86
C ASP A 101 1.44 -3.58 0.13
N ILE A 102 1.24 -3.92 1.42
CA ILE A 102 0.97 -2.95 2.49
C ILE A 102 2.11 -1.92 2.62
N LEU A 103 3.36 -2.37 2.55
CA LEU A 103 4.53 -1.47 2.59
C LEU A 103 4.55 -0.52 1.39
N ASN A 104 4.29 -1.03 0.20
CA ASN A 104 4.25 -0.23 -1.01
C ASN A 104 3.12 0.80 -0.95
N GLU A 105 1.89 0.39 -0.63
CA GLU A 105 0.77 1.31 -0.41
C GLU A 105 1.11 2.40 0.62
N SER A 106 1.72 2.01 1.76
CA SER A 106 2.10 2.97 2.78
C SER A 106 3.10 4.02 2.29
N ARG A 107 4.07 3.63 1.45
CA ARG A 107 5.06 4.54 0.85
C ARG A 107 4.39 5.56 -0.09
N TYR A 108 3.45 5.10 -0.92
CA TYR A 108 2.72 5.97 -1.84
C TYR A 108 1.81 6.94 -1.08
N LEU A 109 1.03 6.46 -0.10
CA LEU A 109 0.19 7.31 0.75
C LEU A 109 1.02 8.37 1.49
N GLU A 110 2.16 8.00 2.08
CA GLU A 110 3.03 8.97 2.74
C GLU A 110 3.59 10.03 1.78
N LYS A 111 3.90 9.64 0.55
CA LYS A 111 4.37 10.57 -0.48
C LYS A 111 3.27 11.57 -0.88
N GLU A 112 2.05 11.10 -1.06
CA GLU A 112 0.90 11.97 -1.39
C GLU A 112 0.57 12.92 -0.23
N LEU A 113 0.48 12.44 1.00
CA LEU A 113 0.24 13.27 2.18
C LEU A 113 1.34 14.33 2.39
N LYS A 114 2.59 14.00 2.08
CA LYS A 114 3.69 14.99 2.12
C LYS A 114 3.53 16.09 1.06
N LYS A 115 3.02 15.78 -0.12
CA LYS A 115 2.73 16.78 -1.15
C LYS A 115 1.63 17.75 -0.71
N GLU A 116 0.58 17.25 -0.06
CA GLU A 116 -0.51 18.07 0.47
C GLU A 116 -0.02 19.00 1.59
N ILE A 117 0.79 18.49 2.52
CA ILE A 117 1.38 19.26 3.63
C ILE A 117 2.36 20.31 3.11
N GLY A 118 3.15 20.00 2.06
CA GLY A 118 4.13 20.92 1.46
C GLY A 118 3.50 22.13 0.76
N ARG A 119 2.23 22.05 0.36
CA ARG A 119 1.47 23.16 -0.21
C ARG A 119 0.96 24.15 0.86
N GLY A 120 0.92 23.76 2.13
CA GLY A 120 0.56 24.60 3.28
C GLY A 120 1.82 25.11 4.00
N ARG A 121 2.09 26.42 3.89
CA ARG A 121 3.27 27.08 4.52
C ARG A 121 3.20 26.98 6.04
N SER A 122 4.23 26.49 6.64
CA SER A 122 4.91 26.82 7.91
C SER A 122 5.55 25.60 8.55
N ALA A 123 6.84 25.42 8.28
CA ALA A 123 7.57 24.17 8.54
C ALA A 123 8.43 24.19 9.82
N THR A 124 8.24 25.10 10.79
CA THR A 124 9.33 25.33 11.77
C THR A 124 9.10 24.78 13.19
N LYS A 125 7.93 24.29 13.57
CA LYS A 125 7.73 23.91 15.01
C LYS A 125 7.03 22.56 15.32
N GLN A 126 6.74 21.69 14.33
CA GLN A 126 5.89 20.51 14.58
C GLN A 126 6.38 19.18 13.95
N ARG A 127 7.70 18.91 13.88
CA ARG A 127 8.21 17.70 13.22
C ARG A 127 7.67 16.39 13.83
N ASN A 128 7.55 16.29 15.14
CA ASN A 128 7.11 15.04 15.81
C ASN A 128 5.59 14.86 15.78
N GLY A 129 4.80 15.92 15.95
CA GLY A 129 3.34 15.86 15.83
C GLY A 129 2.88 15.48 14.42
N LYS A 130 3.41 16.13 13.38
CA LYS A 130 3.08 15.84 11.97
C LYS A 130 3.45 14.42 11.53
N LYS A 131 4.54 13.83 12.03
CA LYS A 131 4.91 12.45 11.74
C LYS A 131 3.92 11.45 12.36
N MET A 132 3.40 11.76 13.54
CA MET A 132 2.39 10.95 14.20
C MET A 132 1.04 11.04 13.48
N GLU A 133 0.61 12.22 13.08
CA GLU A 133 -0.62 12.43 12.28
C GLU A 133 -0.57 11.65 10.97
N THR A 134 0.55 11.72 10.24
CA THR A 134 0.74 10.98 8.98
C THR A 134 0.60 9.47 9.17
N ILE A 135 1.18 8.88 10.23
CA ILE A 135 1.09 7.42 10.43
C ILE A 135 -0.33 6.99 10.82
N ILE A 136 -1.05 7.82 11.55
CA ILE A 136 -2.46 7.57 11.90
C ILE A 136 -3.30 7.57 10.63
N GLU A 137 -3.16 8.59 9.79
CA GLU A 137 -3.92 8.72 8.56
C GLU A 137 -3.62 7.60 7.57
N VAL A 138 -2.34 7.27 7.36
CA VAL A 138 -1.93 6.14 6.51
C VAL A 138 -2.50 4.82 7.04
N SER A 139 -2.41 4.56 8.35
CA SER A 139 -2.94 3.32 8.91
C SER A 139 -4.46 3.20 8.76
N GLN A 140 -5.20 4.31 8.90
CA GLN A 140 -6.64 4.35 8.68
C GLN A 140 -7.01 4.04 7.22
N LYS A 141 -6.31 4.64 6.25
CA LYS A 141 -6.51 4.37 4.83
C LYS A 141 -6.21 2.90 4.46
N LEU A 142 -5.19 2.31 5.10
CA LEU A 142 -4.83 0.90 4.91
C LEU A 142 -5.75 -0.09 5.65
N GLY A 143 -6.62 0.39 6.53
CA GLY A 143 -7.47 -0.47 7.38
C GLY A 143 -6.69 -1.21 8.47
N LEU A 144 -5.54 -0.67 8.90
CA LEU A 144 -4.66 -1.26 9.91
C LEU A 144 -4.62 -0.41 11.18
N SER A 145 -4.26 -1.03 12.31
CA SER A 145 -3.88 -0.26 13.48
C SER A 145 -2.50 0.40 13.29
N THR A 146 -2.29 1.56 13.92
CA THR A 146 -0.97 2.23 13.89
C THR A 146 0.14 1.35 14.42
N THR A 147 -0.16 0.49 15.40
CA THR A 147 0.78 -0.48 15.98
C THR A 147 1.19 -1.54 14.96
N GLN A 148 0.24 -2.09 14.21
CA GLN A 148 0.55 -3.06 13.15
C GLN A 148 1.41 -2.45 12.05
N LEU A 149 1.05 -1.26 11.57
CA LEU A 149 1.84 -0.56 10.55
C LEU A 149 3.27 -0.24 11.04
N LYS A 150 3.42 0.19 12.31
CA LYS A 150 4.75 0.41 12.91
C LYS A 150 5.59 -0.87 12.96
N LYS A 151 5.00 -2.00 13.37
CA LYS A 151 5.69 -3.29 13.38
C LYS A 151 6.17 -3.70 11.98
N ILE A 152 5.30 -3.64 11.00
CA ILE A 152 5.61 -3.97 9.60
C ILE A 152 6.76 -3.09 9.08
N LYS A 153 6.69 -1.77 9.31
CA LYS A 153 7.76 -0.85 8.92
C LYS A 153 9.07 -1.09 9.64
N SER A 154 9.02 -1.47 10.91
CA SER A 154 10.21 -1.83 11.68
C SER A 154 10.89 -3.07 11.10
N ILE A 155 10.12 -4.12 10.78
CA ILE A 155 10.64 -5.34 10.13
C ILE A 155 11.30 -4.98 8.80
N ALA A 156 10.61 -4.22 7.95
CA ALA A 156 11.13 -3.80 6.65
C ALA A 156 12.42 -2.97 6.74
N ASN A 157 12.58 -2.19 7.81
CA ASN A 157 13.75 -1.33 8.00
C ASN A 157 14.97 -2.09 8.54
N TYR A 158 14.77 -3.03 9.45
CA TYR A 158 15.87 -3.72 10.14
C TYR A 158 16.20 -5.09 9.55
N GLU A 159 15.20 -5.86 9.10
CA GLU A 159 15.38 -7.21 8.57
C GLU A 159 14.39 -7.48 7.42
N PRO A 160 14.61 -6.86 6.23
CA PRO A 160 13.69 -6.96 5.09
C PRO A 160 13.46 -8.41 4.62
N SER A 161 14.43 -9.30 4.82
CA SER A 161 14.32 -10.72 4.45
C SER A 161 13.16 -11.44 5.12
N LEU A 162 12.73 -10.98 6.31
CA LEU A 162 11.59 -11.55 7.03
C LEU A 162 10.24 -11.26 6.35
N ILE A 163 10.16 -10.23 5.49
CA ILE A 163 8.92 -9.91 4.77
C ILE A 163 8.50 -11.08 3.88
N SER A 164 9.43 -11.65 3.11
CA SER A 164 9.13 -12.81 2.25
C SER A 164 8.66 -14.02 3.06
N ALA A 165 9.26 -14.27 4.22
CA ALA A 165 8.85 -15.36 5.10
C ALA A 165 7.44 -15.15 5.68
N ILE A 166 7.05 -13.89 5.93
CA ILE A 166 5.68 -13.57 6.37
C ILE A 166 4.70 -13.78 5.21
N ASP A 167 5.03 -13.29 4.02
CA ASP A 167 4.16 -13.36 2.85
C ASP A 167 3.97 -14.82 2.37
N ASN A 168 4.97 -15.67 2.57
CA ASN A 168 4.88 -17.12 2.31
C ASN A 168 4.08 -17.88 3.40
N GLY A 169 3.76 -17.24 4.52
CA GLY A 169 3.08 -17.87 5.64
C GLY A 169 3.97 -18.65 6.62
N ASP A 170 5.30 -18.57 6.47
CA ASP A 170 6.27 -19.28 7.33
C ASP A 170 6.30 -18.72 8.75
N MET A 171 5.92 -17.43 8.92
CA MET A 171 5.84 -16.80 10.22
C MET A 171 4.83 -15.64 10.26
N SER A 172 4.40 -15.29 11.48
CA SER A 172 3.53 -14.13 11.68
C SER A 172 4.32 -12.83 11.79
N VAL A 173 3.65 -11.70 11.49
CA VAL A 173 4.20 -10.34 11.69
C VAL A 173 4.67 -10.13 13.14
N HIS A 174 3.96 -10.73 14.10
CA HIS A 174 4.33 -10.60 15.53
C HIS A 174 5.67 -11.26 15.81
N LYS A 175 5.84 -12.52 15.38
CA LYS A 175 7.08 -13.29 15.56
C LYS A 175 8.26 -12.61 14.86
N ALA A 176 8.09 -12.12 13.64
CA ALA A 176 9.12 -11.38 12.92
C ALA A 176 9.51 -10.08 13.64
N TYR A 177 8.54 -9.35 14.20
CA TYR A 177 8.82 -8.15 14.98
C TYR A 177 9.56 -8.45 16.29
N ASP A 178 9.25 -9.56 16.97
CA ASP A 178 9.98 -9.96 18.18
C ASP A 178 11.45 -10.27 17.87
N ILE A 179 11.74 -10.95 16.75
CA ILE A 179 13.12 -11.16 16.27
C ILE A 179 13.85 -9.82 16.07
N VAL A 180 13.21 -8.88 15.37
CA VAL A 180 13.78 -7.55 15.15
C VAL A 180 14.01 -6.80 16.46
N ARG A 181 13.06 -6.88 17.38
CA ARG A 181 13.16 -6.22 18.69
C ARG A 181 14.32 -6.76 19.51
N GLU A 182 14.47 -8.06 19.56
CA GLU A 182 15.56 -8.70 20.31
C GLU A 182 16.93 -8.37 19.68
N LYS A 183 17.04 -8.52 18.36
CA LYS A 183 18.30 -8.39 17.63
C LYS A 183 18.80 -6.94 17.52
N TYR A 184 17.91 -5.98 17.32
CA TYR A 184 18.30 -4.62 16.96
C TYR A 184 17.84 -3.55 17.98
N ILE A 185 16.68 -3.69 18.59
CA ILE A 185 16.12 -2.63 19.43
C ILE A 185 16.59 -2.79 20.88
N ASN A 186 16.49 -4.00 21.42
CA ASN A 186 16.92 -4.28 22.79
C ASN A 186 18.45 -4.27 22.95
N THR A 187 19.18 -4.72 21.92
CA THR A 187 20.65 -4.74 21.92
C THR A 187 21.21 -3.32 21.91
N THR A 188 20.67 -2.44 21.06
CA THR A 188 21.09 -1.02 21.02
C THR A 188 20.89 -0.33 22.37
N SER A 189 19.81 -0.65 23.10
CA SER A 189 19.57 -0.10 24.44
C SER A 189 20.53 -0.62 25.51
N LEU A 190 21.08 -1.81 25.35
CA LEU A 190 22.08 -2.40 26.26
C LEU A 190 23.49 -1.83 25.99
N ASP A 191 23.89 -1.73 24.72
CA ASP A 191 25.16 -1.13 24.31
C ASP A 191 25.24 0.35 24.70
N ASP A 192 24.15 1.12 24.52
CA ASP A 192 24.09 2.51 24.97
C ASP A 192 24.23 2.63 26.52
N LYS A 193 23.58 1.71 27.26
CA LYS A 193 23.72 1.66 28.73
C LYS A 193 25.11 1.26 29.17
N GLU A 194 25.76 0.31 28.52
CA GLU A 194 27.13 -0.09 28.81
C GLU A 194 28.14 1.01 28.46
N GLN A 195 27.97 1.68 27.30
CA GLN A 195 28.83 2.80 26.92
C GLN A 195 28.67 4.00 27.88
N PHE A 196 27.43 4.28 28.31
CA PHE A 196 27.16 5.32 29.30
C PHE A 196 27.76 4.97 30.65
N SER A 197 27.64 3.71 31.13
CA SER A 197 28.24 3.22 32.34
C SER A 197 29.78 3.31 32.31
N LYS A 198 30.40 2.93 31.17
CA LYS A 198 31.87 3.06 30.96
C LYS A 198 32.32 4.51 30.91
N LYS A 199 31.52 5.45 30.37
CA LYS A 199 31.81 6.89 30.40
C LYS A 199 31.70 7.46 31.81
N LEU A 200 30.67 7.08 32.56
CA LEU A 200 30.48 7.53 33.94
C LEU A 200 31.65 7.06 34.86
N SER A 201 32.09 5.80 34.72
CA SER A 201 33.20 5.25 35.52
C SER A 201 34.56 5.87 35.18
N LYS A 202 34.71 6.49 33.99
CA LYS A 202 35.93 7.27 33.64
C LYS A 202 35.89 8.71 34.16
N LEU A 203 34.69 9.27 34.41
CA LEU A 203 34.56 10.64 34.95
C LEU A 203 34.60 10.71 36.46
N LEU A 204 34.48 9.56 37.16
CA LEU A 204 34.49 9.44 38.60
C LEU A 204 35.86 8.94 39.15
N LYS A 205 36.86 8.82 38.30
CA LYS A 205 38.28 8.60 38.64
C LYS A 205 39.08 9.86 38.33
#